data_6e79445f759125f9b86e58989898917c
#
_entry.id   6e79445f759125f9b86e58989898917c
#
_cell.length_a   1.000
_cell.length_b   1.000
_cell.length_c   1.000
_cell.angle_alpha   90.00
_cell.angle_beta   90.00
_cell.angle_gamma   90.00
#
_symmetry.space_group_name_H-M   'P 1'
#
loop_
_entity.id
_entity.type
_entity.pdbx_description
1 polymer ?
#
loop_
_entity_poly.entity_id
_entity_poly.type
_entity_poly.pdbx_seq_one_letter_code
_entity_poly.pdbx_strand_id
1 'polypeptide(L)'
;MNNKHSKIEVLAPCGDYDILIAAVHAGADACYIGGNSFGARAYATNFDEETIKQAVTYAHLHGVKVYLTVNTLLKQEELPALYEYIQPFYEIGGDALIIQDLGVFSYVREQFPDIAIHCSTQMNITSRYGAKFMKQQGATRVVTAREMSLAEIRAIKEHVDIEVETFVHGAMCYSYSGQCLMSSLAGGRSGNRGRCAQPCRKCYDKSYLLSMKDMCALSLIPNLMDAGIDSLKIEGRMKNAYYVASTVHAYRTIVDDCLHGKFDPKKAEALTFELANIYNRGGFSDGYFFHHNGAEMISKDRPNNQGVAIGSLERVEKGTITLRLSEAVYRQDVLELTTKNGEAVEITSSKDGTPGQHLTLNCPKTKLLQKEQTVYRTKCPKILQHVQDDYINSYKKLPISVSVTARIGAPLTAIVTCELDNQTYTATCTDMLVEKSKQGETTIEAVKKPLAQLGNTEYELASFTCDLDTCAFLPNGVLKKLRRALLAALEAEIAKAHTRVAGKQLSWDTVYESMITKSPANASDTQSSKQEQMIFSAVTQEQLRIILEELPHVESPVTGITMPLALYNQCRNMIPDSIRLYAELPPVIHDRFCVDLQESGIRGIYTVSYTH
;
A
#
# COMPACT_ATOMS: atom_id res chain seq x y z
N MET A 1 -30.35 2.68 -5.75
CA MET A 1 -28.93 2.39 -5.53
C MET A 1 -28.84 1.39 -4.40
N ASN A 2 -28.46 0.14 -4.70
CA ASN A 2 -28.33 -0.90 -3.67
C ASN A 2 -27.12 -0.58 -2.79
N ASN A 3 -27.32 -0.46 -1.49
CA ASN A 3 -26.30 -0.28 -0.44
C ASN A 3 -25.37 -1.50 -0.37
N LYS A 4 -24.51 -1.71 -1.39
CA LYS A 4 -23.57 -2.84 -1.43
C LYS A 4 -22.22 -2.53 -0.74
N HIS A 5 -21.92 -1.26 -0.42
CA HIS A 5 -20.66 -0.87 0.19
C HIS A 5 -20.89 -0.21 1.54
N SER A 6 -20.81 -1.00 2.61
CA SER A 6 -20.88 -0.48 3.97
C SER A 6 -19.52 0.08 4.45
N LYS A 7 -18.41 -0.31 3.83
CA LYS A 7 -17.05 0.14 4.20
C LYS A 7 -16.10 -0.03 3.01
N ILE A 8 -15.29 0.99 2.71
CA ILE A 8 -14.15 0.92 1.79
C ILE A 8 -12.89 1.21 2.61
N GLU A 9 -11.91 0.34 2.47
CA GLU A 9 -10.64 0.42 3.19
C GLU A 9 -9.70 1.43 2.55
N VAL A 10 -9.13 2.35 3.35
CA VAL A 10 -7.98 3.18 2.98
C VAL A 10 -6.73 2.53 3.55
N LEU A 11 -5.88 1.98 2.67
CA LEU A 11 -4.68 1.23 3.02
C LEU A 11 -3.42 2.10 2.91
N ALA A 12 -2.81 2.39 4.06
CA ALA A 12 -1.68 3.29 4.21
C ALA A 12 -0.31 2.59 4.10
N PRO A 13 0.69 3.23 3.45
CA PRO A 13 2.06 2.73 3.41
C PRO A 13 2.84 3.15 4.65
N CYS A 14 3.38 2.22 5.44
CA CYS A 14 4.17 2.55 6.61
C CYS A 14 5.61 2.03 6.46
N GLY A 15 6.56 2.96 6.45
CA GLY A 15 8.00 2.67 6.35
C GLY A 15 8.66 2.44 7.69
N ASP A 16 8.11 3.05 8.74
CA ASP A 16 8.53 2.94 10.14
C ASP A 16 7.33 3.14 11.08
N TYR A 17 7.61 3.05 12.38
CA TYR A 17 6.59 3.12 13.43
C TYR A 17 5.93 4.51 13.55
N ASP A 18 6.70 5.60 13.43
CA ASP A 18 6.17 6.96 13.52
C ASP A 18 5.20 7.27 12.36
N ILE A 19 5.53 6.74 11.17
CA ILE A 19 4.67 6.85 9.99
C ILE A 19 3.38 6.04 10.18
N LEU A 20 3.44 4.88 10.84
CA LEU A 20 2.24 4.10 11.17
C LEU A 20 1.32 4.86 12.11
N ILE A 21 1.85 5.46 13.19
CA ILE A 21 1.07 6.32 14.07
C ILE A 21 0.39 7.46 13.30
N ALA A 22 1.14 8.15 12.45
CA ALA A 22 0.61 9.24 11.63
C ALA A 22 -0.50 8.78 10.67
N ALA A 23 -0.38 7.58 10.08
CA ALA A 23 -1.40 6.97 9.22
C ALA A 23 -2.67 6.63 10.00
N VAL A 24 -2.53 6.03 11.18
CA VAL A 24 -3.66 5.70 12.07
C VAL A 24 -4.42 6.97 12.47
N HIS A 25 -3.70 8.00 12.92
CA HIS A 25 -4.31 9.29 13.32
C HIS A 25 -5.03 9.97 12.15
N ALA A 26 -4.47 9.87 10.94
CA ALA A 26 -5.08 10.44 9.74
C ALA A 26 -6.31 9.66 9.22
N GLY A 27 -6.66 8.52 9.84
CA GLY A 27 -7.87 7.75 9.54
C GLY A 27 -7.65 6.58 8.56
N ALA A 28 -6.48 5.94 8.55
CA ALA A 28 -6.29 4.69 7.83
C ALA A 28 -7.15 3.57 8.43
N ASP A 29 -7.73 2.70 7.57
CA ASP A 29 -8.41 1.46 8.00
C ASP A 29 -7.43 0.29 8.09
N ALA A 30 -6.33 0.35 7.33
CA ALA A 30 -5.26 -0.62 7.37
C ALA A 30 -3.92 0.01 7.03
N CYS A 31 -2.84 -0.60 7.55
CA CYS A 31 -1.46 -0.24 7.28
C CYS A 31 -0.71 -1.41 6.67
N TYR A 32 0.09 -1.20 5.61
CA TYR A 32 1.00 -2.24 5.15
C TYR A 32 2.44 -1.88 5.44
N ILE A 33 3.14 -2.84 6.05
CA ILE A 33 4.51 -2.73 6.53
C ILE A 33 5.43 -3.71 5.82
N GLY A 34 6.72 -3.58 6.01
CA GLY A 34 7.72 -4.56 5.59
C GLY A 34 8.74 -4.76 6.67
N GLY A 35 9.08 -6.00 6.90
CA GLY A 35 10.20 -6.35 7.76
C GLY A 35 11.54 -6.33 7.01
N ASN A 36 12.59 -6.75 7.69
CA ASN A 36 13.97 -6.71 7.18
C ASN A 36 14.25 -7.69 6.04
N SER A 37 13.34 -8.65 5.79
CA SER A 37 13.49 -9.68 4.76
C SER A 37 12.25 -9.78 3.88
N PHE A 38 12.38 -10.41 2.70
CA PHE A 38 11.30 -10.81 1.78
C PHE A 38 10.41 -9.69 1.24
N GLY A 39 10.72 -8.42 1.51
CA GLY A 39 9.94 -7.27 1.08
C GLY A 39 10.49 -6.57 -0.17
N ALA A 40 9.60 -6.06 -1.03
CA ALA A 40 9.95 -5.34 -2.27
C ALA A 40 10.44 -3.89 -2.05
N ARG A 41 10.85 -3.51 -0.85
CA ARG A 41 11.42 -2.18 -0.49
C ARG A 41 12.61 -2.36 0.46
N ALA A 42 13.67 -2.99 -0.04
CA ALA A 42 14.88 -3.29 0.73
C ALA A 42 15.60 -2.06 1.31
N TYR A 43 15.34 -0.86 0.78
CA TYR A 43 15.94 0.41 1.22
C TYR A 43 15.01 1.27 2.10
N ALA A 44 13.82 0.82 2.44
CA ALA A 44 13.02 1.44 3.50
C ALA A 44 13.64 1.15 4.87
N THR A 45 13.30 1.93 5.88
CA THR A 45 13.77 1.70 7.27
C THR A 45 13.37 0.31 7.74
N ASN A 46 12.17 -0.15 7.33
CA ASN A 46 11.56 -1.42 7.68
C ASN A 46 11.43 -1.66 9.19
N PHE A 47 10.65 -2.66 9.55
CA PHE A 47 10.36 -3.00 10.93
C PHE A 47 11.19 -4.22 11.34
N ASP A 48 11.76 -4.20 12.54
CA ASP A 48 12.24 -5.41 13.21
C ASP A 48 11.09 -6.09 13.98
N GLU A 49 11.36 -7.23 14.59
CA GLU A 49 10.34 -8.03 15.28
C GLU A 49 9.65 -7.25 16.41
N GLU A 50 10.42 -6.51 17.22
CA GLU A 50 9.87 -5.73 18.33
C GLU A 50 8.99 -4.57 17.84
N THR A 51 9.43 -3.84 16.84
CA THR A 51 8.66 -2.75 16.25
C THR A 51 7.44 -3.25 15.47
N ILE A 52 7.48 -4.45 14.86
CA ILE A 52 6.29 -5.11 14.30
C ILE A 52 5.25 -5.36 15.39
N LYS A 53 5.68 -5.91 16.53
CA LYS A 53 4.79 -6.17 17.67
C LYS A 53 4.14 -4.90 18.18
N GLN A 54 4.93 -3.84 18.38
CA GLN A 54 4.42 -2.54 18.79
C GLN A 54 3.43 -1.99 17.75
N ALA A 55 3.75 -2.08 16.47
CA ALA A 55 2.91 -1.61 15.37
C ALA A 55 1.56 -2.32 15.30
N VAL A 56 1.54 -3.66 15.41
CA VAL A 56 0.30 -4.44 15.40
C VAL A 56 -0.54 -4.12 16.63
N THR A 57 0.06 -4.10 17.82
CA THR A 57 -0.65 -3.76 19.06
C THR A 57 -1.26 -2.36 18.99
N TYR A 58 -0.49 -1.36 18.53
CA TYR A 58 -0.98 0.01 18.41
C TYR A 58 -2.10 0.14 17.38
N ALA A 59 -1.92 -0.45 16.21
CA ALA A 59 -2.94 -0.39 15.16
C ALA A 59 -4.25 -1.06 15.60
N HIS A 60 -4.19 -2.25 16.21
CA HIS A 60 -5.36 -2.95 16.72
C HIS A 60 -6.08 -2.18 17.83
N LEU A 61 -5.34 -1.46 18.68
CA LEU A 61 -5.93 -0.56 19.67
C LEU A 61 -6.85 0.49 19.04
N HIS A 62 -6.55 0.91 17.80
CA HIS A 62 -7.34 1.87 17.04
C HIS A 62 -8.28 1.22 15.99
N GLY A 63 -8.47 -0.11 16.00
CA GLY A 63 -9.28 -0.83 15.01
C GLY A 63 -8.69 -0.85 13.59
N VAL A 64 -7.36 -0.63 13.47
CA VAL A 64 -6.63 -0.58 12.20
C VAL A 64 -5.91 -1.90 11.96
N LYS A 65 -6.08 -2.49 10.77
CA LYS A 65 -5.43 -3.74 10.37
C LYS A 65 -3.98 -3.52 9.97
N VAL A 66 -3.15 -4.57 10.12
CA VAL A 66 -1.74 -4.54 9.70
C VAL A 66 -1.44 -5.70 8.74
N TYR A 67 -0.87 -5.36 7.57
CA TYR A 67 -0.50 -6.32 6.53
C TYR A 67 1.01 -6.35 6.34
N LEU A 68 1.62 -7.52 6.46
CA LEU A 68 3.07 -7.70 6.26
C LEU A 68 3.38 -8.09 4.81
N THR A 69 4.35 -7.41 4.19
CA THR A 69 4.79 -7.73 2.84
C THR A 69 5.81 -8.87 2.82
N VAL A 70 5.48 -9.97 2.12
CA VAL A 70 6.34 -11.09 1.75
C VAL A 70 6.28 -11.21 0.22
N ASN A 71 6.58 -10.10 -0.46
CA ASN A 71 6.21 -9.89 -1.85
C ASN A 71 7.41 -9.83 -2.80
N THR A 72 8.38 -10.71 -2.57
CA THR A 72 9.48 -11.00 -3.50
C THR A 72 9.46 -12.48 -3.89
N LEU A 73 10.01 -12.82 -5.06
CA LEU A 73 10.32 -14.22 -5.39
C LEU A 73 11.50 -14.69 -4.54
N LEU A 74 11.39 -15.89 -3.97
CA LEU A 74 12.40 -16.47 -3.10
C LEU A 74 13.30 -17.44 -3.85
N LYS A 75 14.56 -17.49 -3.46
CA LYS A 75 15.48 -18.54 -3.86
C LYS A 75 15.38 -19.73 -2.92
N GLN A 76 15.79 -20.90 -3.38
CA GLN A 76 15.73 -22.15 -2.60
C GLN A 76 16.44 -22.02 -1.24
N GLU A 77 17.57 -21.32 -1.20
CA GLU A 77 18.34 -21.10 0.04
C GLU A 77 17.66 -20.15 1.05
N GLU A 78 16.66 -19.38 0.63
CA GLU A 78 15.94 -18.41 1.48
C GLU A 78 14.71 -19.05 2.16
N LEU A 79 14.20 -20.15 1.60
CA LEU A 79 12.97 -20.80 2.08
C LEU A 79 13.03 -21.24 3.55
N PRO A 80 14.15 -21.78 4.09
CA PRO A 80 14.21 -22.20 5.49
C PRO A 80 13.94 -21.08 6.50
N ALA A 81 14.30 -19.83 6.18
CA ALA A 81 14.11 -18.68 7.06
C ALA A 81 12.67 -18.11 7.05
N LEU A 82 11.80 -18.61 6.17
CA LEU A 82 10.46 -18.05 5.99
C LEU A 82 9.56 -18.27 7.21
N TYR A 83 9.64 -19.45 7.83
CA TYR A 83 8.83 -19.76 9.00
C TYR A 83 9.13 -18.81 10.17
N GLU A 84 10.40 -18.69 10.54
CA GLU A 84 10.87 -17.83 11.64
C GLU A 84 10.53 -16.35 11.40
N TYR A 85 10.47 -15.93 10.12
CA TYR A 85 10.08 -14.57 9.76
C TYR A 85 8.58 -14.30 9.90
N ILE A 86 7.72 -15.27 9.55
CA ILE A 86 6.26 -15.09 9.55
C ILE A 86 5.65 -15.43 10.92
N GLN A 87 6.18 -16.42 11.62
CA GLN A 87 5.60 -16.92 12.88
C GLN A 87 5.35 -15.81 13.91
N PRO A 88 6.30 -14.92 14.25
CA PRO A 88 6.06 -13.86 15.24
C PRO A 88 4.91 -12.93 14.82
N PHE A 89 4.84 -12.56 13.53
CA PHE A 89 3.75 -11.74 13.00
C PHE A 89 2.39 -12.45 13.07
N TYR A 90 2.35 -13.74 12.79
CA TYR A 90 1.14 -14.56 12.89
C TYR A 90 0.65 -14.66 14.34
N GLU A 91 1.56 -14.91 15.28
CA GLU A 91 1.22 -15.14 16.70
C GLU A 91 0.74 -13.88 17.41
N ILE A 92 1.26 -12.70 17.07
CA ILE A 92 0.77 -11.42 17.60
C ILE A 92 -0.56 -10.97 16.98
N GLY A 93 -1.12 -11.74 16.04
CA GLY A 93 -2.40 -11.45 15.43
C GLY A 93 -2.35 -10.62 14.14
N GLY A 94 -1.21 -10.57 13.45
CA GLY A 94 -1.13 -9.86 12.17
C GLY A 94 -2.22 -10.28 11.20
N ASP A 95 -2.84 -9.33 10.48
CA ASP A 95 -4.11 -9.54 9.78
C ASP A 95 -3.96 -10.24 8.43
N ALA A 96 -2.93 -9.90 7.65
CA ALA A 96 -2.71 -10.51 6.33
C ALA A 96 -1.24 -10.48 5.90
N LEU A 97 -0.91 -11.39 4.97
CA LEU A 97 0.35 -11.38 4.24
C LEU A 97 0.13 -10.99 2.78
N ILE A 98 0.95 -10.06 2.27
CA ILE A 98 0.94 -9.67 0.85
C ILE A 98 2.04 -10.47 0.15
N ILE A 99 1.66 -11.45 -0.69
CA ILE A 99 2.56 -12.47 -1.24
C ILE A 99 2.64 -12.36 -2.76
N GLN A 100 3.85 -12.60 -3.32
CA GLN A 100 4.10 -12.71 -4.76
C GLN A 100 4.40 -14.15 -5.20
N ASP A 101 5.20 -14.87 -4.44
CA ASP A 101 5.72 -16.20 -4.79
C ASP A 101 4.65 -17.29 -4.54
N LEU A 102 4.36 -18.12 -5.55
CA LEU A 102 3.36 -19.19 -5.40
C LEU A 102 3.77 -20.31 -4.45
N GLY A 103 5.07 -20.61 -4.37
CA GLY A 103 5.58 -21.58 -3.41
C GLY A 103 5.37 -21.07 -1.98
N VAL A 104 5.72 -19.80 -1.74
CA VAL A 104 5.46 -19.11 -0.46
C VAL A 104 3.96 -19.06 -0.17
N PHE A 105 3.14 -18.75 -1.19
CA PHE A 105 1.68 -18.73 -1.06
C PHE A 105 1.14 -20.07 -0.56
N SER A 106 1.54 -21.16 -1.19
CA SER A 106 1.11 -22.51 -0.82
C SER A 106 1.62 -22.92 0.56
N TYR A 107 2.88 -22.58 0.88
CA TYR A 107 3.45 -22.81 2.20
C TYR A 107 2.66 -22.08 3.30
N VAL A 108 2.39 -20.80 3.12
CA VAL A 108 1.66 -19.98 4.09
C VAL A 108 0.24 -20.52 4.33
N ARG A 109 -0.44 -20.90 3.26
CA ARG A 109 -1.80 -21.47 3.38
C ARG A 109 -1.87 -22.76 4.18
N GLU A 110 -0.86 -23.62 4.07
CA GLU A 110 -0.79 -24.88 4.83
C GLU A 110 -0.28 -24.66 6.27
N GLN A 111 0.73 -23.81 6.44
CA GLN A 111 1.40 -23.58 7.73
C GLN A 111 0.62 -22.63 8.65
N PHE A 112 -0.03 -21.61 8.08
CA PHE A 112 -0.70 -20.52 8.79
C PHE A 112 -2.13 -20.34 8.28
N PRO A 113 -3.04 -21.32 8.49
CA PRO A 113 -4.34 -21.37 7.81
C PRO A 113 -5.27 -20.19 8.13
N ASP A 114 -5.10 -19.56 9.30
CA ASP A 114 -5.98 -18.49 9.79
C ASP A 114 -5.54 -17.09 9.39
N ILE A 115 -4.44 -16.94 8.63
CA ILE A 115 -4.01 -15.63 8.14
C ILE A 115 -4.54 -15.38 6.72
N ALA A 116 -5.06 -14.18 6.49
CA ALA A 116 -5.49 -13.78 5.16
C ALA A 116 -4.29 -13.64 4.21
N ILE A 117 -4.46 -14.07 2.94
CA ILE A 117 -3.43 -13.93 1.92
C ILE A 117 -3.93 -12.99 0.83
N HIS A 118 -3.20 -11.89 0.65
CA HIS A 118 -3.41 -10.90 -0.39
C HIS A 118 -2.38 -11.10 -1.51
N CYS A 119 -2.86 -11.32 -2.74
CA CYS A 119 -1.98 -11.41 -3.91
C CYS A 119 -1.33 -10.06 -4.18
N SER A 120 0.00 -10.00 -4.16
CA SER A 120 0.74 -8.78 -4.47
C SER A 120 0.48 -8.30 -5.89
N THR A 121 0.51 -6.98 -6.11
CA THR A 121 0.52 -6.41 -7.47
C THR A 121 1.67 -6.95 -8.34
N GLN A 122 2.74 -7.43 -7.72
CA GLN A 122 3.88 -8.04 -8.43
C GLN A 122 3.56 -9.42 -9.03
N MET A 123 2.44 -10.06 -8.64
CA MET A 123 1.89 -11.23 -9.35
C MET A 123 1.32 -10.87 -10.71
N ASN A 124 1.15 -9.57 -10.99
CA ASN A 124 0.66 -9.04 -12.26
C ASN A 124 -0.71 -9.61 -12.66
N ILE A 125 -1.66 -9.54 -11.73
CA ILE A 125 -3.04 -9.98 -12.01
C ILE A 125 -3.72 -8.90 -12.84
N THR A 126 -3.98 -9.19 -14.11
CA THR A 126 -4.52 -8.28 -15.12
C THR A 126 -5.85 -8.74 -15.71
N SER A 127 -6.41 -9.84 -15.19
CA SER A 127 -7.63 -10.43 -15.73
C SER A 127 -8.50 -11.08 -14.65
N ARG A 128 -9.80 -11.22 -14.92
CA ARG A 128 -10.72 -12.00 -14.09
C ARG A 128 -10.32 -13.48 -13.98
N TYR A 129 -9.64 -14.02 -14.98
CA TYR A 129 -9.18 -15.41 -14.97
C TYR A 129 -8.03 -15.61 -13.99
N GLY A 130 -7.06 -14.70 -13.96
CA GLY A 130 -6.00 -14.69 -12.96
C GLY A 130 -6.55 -14.51 -11.54
N ALA A 131 -7.50 -13.60 -11.35
CA ALA A 131 -8.17 -13.41 -10.06
C ALA A 131 -8.94 -14.67 -9.62
N LYS A 132 -9.67 -15.31 -10.56
CA LYS A 132 -10.38 -16.58 -10.31
C LYS A 132 -9.44 -17.70 -9.92
N PHE A 133 -8.31 -17.83 -10.62
CA PHE A 133 -7.27 -18.82 -10.30
C PHE A 133 -6.75 -18.61 -8.88
N MET A 134 -6.40 -17.37 -8.50
CA MET A 134 -5.89 -17.09 -7.16
C MET A 134 -6.94 -17.30 -6.07
N LYS A 135 -8.22 -16.98 -6.35
CA LYS A 135 -9.33 -17.33 -5.44
C LYS A 135 -9.41 -18.84 -5.19
N GLN A 136 -9.28 -19.65 -6.25
CA GLN A 136 -9.27 -21.11 -6.14
C GLN A 136 -8.08 -21.65 -5.35
N GLN A 137 -6.94 -20.93 -5.39
CA GLN A 137 -5.78 -21.24 -4.55
C GLN A 137 -5.96 -20.82 -3.08
N GLY A 138 -6.99 -20.06 -2.74
CA GLY A 138 -7.29 -19.62 -1.38
C GLY A 138 -6.89 -18.17 -1.07
N ALA A 139 -6.64 -17.34 -2.07
CA ALA A 139 -6.45 -15.90 -1.86
C ALA A 139 -7.76 -15.27 -1.36
N THR A 140 -7.65 -14.36 -0.40
CA THR A 140 -8.77 -13.56 0.11
C THR A 140 -8.91 -12.25 -0.65
N ARG A 141 -7.79 -11.70 -1.16
CA ARG A 141 -7.74 -10.43 -1.88
C ARG A 141 -6.73 -10.48 -3.02
N VAL A 142 -7.05 -9.79 -4.12
CA VAL A 142 -6.10 -9.53 -5.20
C VAL A 142 -5.78 -8.04 -5.27
N VAL A 143 -4.47 -7.71 -5.30
CA VAL A 143 -4.00 -6.36 -5.62
C VAL A 143 -3.81 -6.29 -7.12
N THR A 144 -4.66 -5.55 -7.80
CA THR A 144 -4.62 -5.45 -9.26
C THR A 144 -3.30 -4.86 -9.76
N ALA A 145 -2.90 -5.24 -10.97
CA ALA A 145 -1.84 -4.54 -11.67
C ALA A 145 -2.24 -3.07 -11.88
N ARG A 146 -1.27 -2.14 -11.78
CA ARG A 146 -1.52 -0.69 -11.92
C ARG A 146 -1.97 -0.29 -13.31
N GLU A 147 -1.76 -1.16 -14.29
CA GLU A 147 -2.04 -0.98 -15.71
C GLU A 147 -3.50 -1.32 -16.09
N MET A 148 -4.28 -1.81 -15.14
CA MET A 148 -5.68 -2.16 -15.38
C MET A 148 -6.57 -0.93 -15.50
N SER A 149 -7.47 -0.99 -16.46
CA SER A 149 -8.58 -0.04 -16.58
C SER A 149 -9.68 -0.33 -15.54
N LEU A 150 -10.50 0.67 -15.28
CA LEU A 150 -11.65 0.54 -14.39
C LEU A 150 -12.64 -0.53 -14.86
N ALA A 151 -12.82 -0.67 -16.18
CA ALA A 151 -13.68 -1.69 -16.78
C ALA A 151 -13.16 -3.12 -16.50
N GLU A 152 -11.85 -3.35 -16.60
CA GLU A 152 -11.24 -4.64 -16.30
C GLU A 152 -11.32 -4.97 -14.81
N ILE A 153 -11.16 -3.97 -13.92
CA ILE A 153 -11.34 -4.15 -12.47
C ILE A 153 -12.79 -4.52 -12.14
N ARG A 154 -13.76 -3.81 -12.75
CA ARG A 154 -15.20 -4.13 -12.61
C ARG A 154 -15.50 -5.56 -13.06
N ALA A 155 -14.91 -6.02 -14.16
CA ALA A 155 -15.09 -7.38 -14.65
C ALA A 155 -14.59 -8.44 -13.65
N ILE A 156 -13.55 -8.17 -12.86
CA ILE A 156 -13.14 -9.05 -11.77
C ILE A 156 -14.26 -9.14 -10.73
N LYS A 157 -14.76 -8.01 -10.25
CA LYS A 157 -15.81 -7.97 -9.19
C LYS A 157 -17.13 -8.61 -9.62
N GLU A 158 -17.48 -8.50 -10.89
CA GLU A 158 -18.70 -9.09 -11.44
C GLU A 158 -18.65 -10.62 -11.58
N HIS A 159 -17.45 -11.19 -11.76
CA HIS A 159 -17.28 -12.60 -12.09
C HIS A 159 -16.56 -13.42 -11.02
N VAL A 160 -15.91 -12.78 -10.06
CA VAL A 160 -15.12 -13.45 -9.02
C VAL A 160 -15.47 -12.87 -7.66
N ASP A 161 -15.96 -13.71 -6.76
CA ASP A 161 -16.21 -13.34 -5.36
C ASP A 161 -14.88 -13.28 -4.59
N ILE A 162 -14.13 -12.19 -4.77
CA ILE A 162 -12.86 -11.91 -4.10
C ILE A 162 -12.74 -10.41 -3.79
N GLU A 163 -12.06 -10.05 -2.72
CA GLU A 163 -11.74 -8.65 -2.47
C GLU A 163 -10.74 -8.12 -3.49
N VAL A 164 -10.99 -6.90 -3.96
CA VAL A 164 -10.14 -6.20 -4.93
C VAL A 164 -9.55 -4.95 -4.30
N GLU A 165 -8.22 -4.89 -4.32
CA GLU A 165 -7.42 -3.75 -3.89
C GLU A 165 -6.76 -3.13 -5.12
N THR A 166 -6.77 -1.80 -5.24
CA THR A 166 -6.08 -1.09 -6.32
C THR A 166 -5.28 0.09 -5.80
N PHE A 167 -4.17 0.41 -6.48
CA PHE A 167 -3.43 1.64 -6.18
C PHE A 167 -4.22 2.85 -6.64
N VAL A 168 -4.26 3.88 -5.79
CA VAL A 168 -5.00 5.13 -6.04
C VAL A 168 -4.12 6.38 -5.95
N HIS A 169 -2.94 6.28 -5.33
CA HIS A 169 -2.05 7.42 -5.12
C HIS A 169 -0.57 7.03 -5.14
N GLY A 170 0.26 7.95 -5.63
CA GLY A 170 1.72 7.88 -5.53
C GLY A 170 2.42 7.40 -6.81
N ALA A 171 3.65 6.91 -6.65
CA ALA A 171 4.54 6.65 -7.78
C ALA A 171 4.03 5.55 -8.72
N MET A 172 4.00 5.86 -10.02
CA MET A 172 3.74 4.91 -11.09
C MET A 172 5.04 4.27 -11.60
N CYS A 173 4.94 3.01 -12.04
CA CYS A 173 6.02 2.30 -12.72
C CYS A 173 5.81 2.41 -14.23
N TYR A 174 6.91 2.56 -14.99
CA TYR A 174 6.85 2.58 -16.46
C TYR A 174 6.56 1.18 -17.04
N SER A 175 7.09 0.14 -16.40
CA SER A 175 6.89 -1.24 -16.80
C SER A 175 5.60 -1.81 -16.21
N TYR A 176 5.11 -2.87 -16.82
CA TYR A 176 4.10 -3.73 -16.19
C TYR A 176 4.51 -4.15 -14.79
N SER A 177 3.53 -4.22 -13.88
CA SER A 177 3.75 -4.55 -12.47
C SER A 177 4.47 -5.90 -12.32
N GLY A 178 5.58 -5.91 -11.57
CA GLY A 178 6.37 -7.12 -11.35
C GLY A 178 7.20 -7.65 -12.53
N GLN A 179 7.14 -7.01 -13.72
CA GLN A 179 7.77 -7.53 -14.95
C GLN A 179 9.04 -6.77 -15.37
N CYS A 180 9.49 -5.78 -14.59
CA CYS A 180 10.66 -4.99 -14.97
C CYS A 180 11.98 -5.69 -14.69
N LEU A 181 12.76 -5.95 -15.74
CA LEU A 181 14.12 -6.48 -15.68
C LEU A 181 15.21 -5.43 -15.92
N MET A 182 14.84 -4.19 -16.27
CA MET A 182 15.81 -3.16 -16.69
C MET A 182 16.88 -2.88 -15.63
N SER A 183 16.49 -2.77 -14.36
CA SER A 183 17.43 -2.54 -13.25
C SER A 183 18.36 -3.73 -13.00
N SER A 184 17.88 -4.97 -13.23
CA SER A 184 18.68 -6.19 -13.10
C SER A 184 19.71 -6.29 -14.22
N LEU A 185 19.28 -6.07 -15.48
CA LEU A 185 20.14 -6.19 -16.65
C LEU A 185 21.19 -5.08 -16.72
N ALA A 186 20.82 -3.83 -16.40
CA ALA A 186 21.72 -2.69 -16.47
C ALA A 186 22.70 -2.58 -15.29
N GLY A 187 22.42 -3.18 -14.14
CA GLY A 187 23.21 -2.95 -12.93
C GLY A 187 23.17 -4.05 -11.88
N GLY A 188 22.68 -5.25 -12.18
CA GLY A 188 22.62 -6.38 -11.26
C GLY A 188 21.68 -6.18 -10.06
N ARG A 189 20.81 -5.16 -10.07
CA ARG A 189 19.91 -4.79 -8.97
C ARG A 189 18.47 -5.12 -9.33
N SER A 190 17.95 -6.23 -8.81
CA SER A 190 16.58 -6.64 -9.10
C SER A 190 15.53 -5.71 -8.49
N GLY A 191 14.72 -5.07 -9.36
CA GLY A 191 13.59 -4.28 -8.95
C GLY A 191 12.49 -5.11 -8.29
N ASN A 192 12.30 -6.34 -8.75
CA ASN A 192 11.31 -7.28 -8.21
C ASN A 192 11.71 -7.86 -6.85
N ARG A 193 12.96 -7.63 -6.43
CA ARG A 193 13.48 -7.98 -5.10
C ARG A 193 13.83 -6.75 -4.27
N GLY A 194 13.12 -5.65 -4.49
CA GLY A 194 13.22 -4.44 -3.67
C GLY A 194 14.45 -3.55 -3.91
N ARG A 195 15.30 -3.86 -4.90
CA ARG A 195 16.58 -3.16 -5.14
C ARG A 195 16.60 -2.33 -6.42
N CYS A 196 15.44 -1.88 -6.89
CA CYS A 196 15.33 -1.08 -8.12
C CYS A 196 16.22 0.17 -8.06
N ALA A 197 17.09 0.35 -9.09
CA ALA A 197 17.92 1.54 -9.25
C ALA A 197 17.18 2.70 -9.94
N GLN A 198 15.88 2.53 -10.22
CA GLN A 198 15.02 3.50 -10.90
C GLN A 198 15.59 3.98 -12.27
N PRO A 199 15.98 3.07 -13.18
CA PRO A 199 16.52 3.48 -14.49
C PRO A 199 15.52 4.32 -15.28
N CYS A 200 14.21 4.07 -15.16
CA CYS A 200 13.16 4.89 -15.77
C CYS A 200 13.12 6.36 -15.27
N ARG A 201 13.83 6.70 -14.19
CA ARG A 201 13.93 8.06 -13.64
C ARG A 201 15.24 8.76 -14.01
N LYS A 202 16.06 8.16 -14.87
CA LYS A 202 17.27 8.78 -15.38
C LYS A 202 16.98 9.64 -16.61
N CYS A 203 17.86 10.61 -16.84
CA CYS A 203 17.82 11.45 -18.04
C CYS A 203 18.33 10.64 -19.24
N TYR A 204 17.54 10.61 -20.29
CA TYR A 204 17.88 10.05 -21.60
C TYR A 204 17.68 11.13 -22.65
N ASP A 205 18.68 11.37 -23.48
CA ASP A 205 18.66 12.40 -24.52
C ASP A 205 18.13 13.77 -24.02
N LYS A 206 18.70 14.23 -22.89
CA LYS A 206 18.38 15.50 -22.21
C LYS A 206 16.95 15.60 -21.63
N SER A 207 16.19 14.51 -21.56
CA SER A 207 14.84 14.48 -21.00
C SER A 207 14.60 13.21 -20.18
N TYR A 208 13.59 13.25 -19.31
CA TYR A 208 13.20 12.10 -18.47
C TYR A 208 12.08 11.30 -19.17
N LEU A 209 12.40 10.72 -20.33
CA LEU A 209 11.45 10.11 -21.26
C LEU A 209 10.61 8.96 -20.69
N LEU A 210 11.10 8.29 -19.64
CA LEU A 210 10.44 7.15 -18.99
C LEU A 210 9.91 7.50 -17.59
N SER A 211 10.02 8.78 -17.18
CA SER A 211 9.63 9.20 -15.83
C SER A 211 8.13 9.47 -15.75
N MET A 212 7.37 8.52 -15.21
CA MET A 212 5.94 8.66 -14.99
C MET A 212 5.63 9.74 -13.94
N LYS A 213 4.56 10.53 -14.15
CA LYS A 213 3.93 11.33 -13.11
C LYS A 213 3.43 10.44 -11.97
N ASP A 214 3.20 11.02 -10.80
CA ASP A 214 2.53 10.31 -9.73
C ASP A 214 1.02 10.21 -10.03
N MET A 215 0.40 9.14 -9.54
CA MET A 215 -1.05 8.92 -9.64
C MET A 215 -1.76 9.69 -8.53
N CYS A 216 -2.94 10.24 -8.83
CA CYS A 216 -3.90 10.72 -7.83
C CYS A 216 -5.32 10.49 -8.36
N ALA A 217 -6.02 9.55 -7.75
CA ALA A 217 -7.38 9.16 -8.12
C ALA A 217 -8.45 9.73 -7.17
N LEU A 218 -8.16 10.83 -6.48
CA LEU A 218 -9.06 11.37 -5.45
C LEU A 218 -10.43 11.80 -6.02
N SER A 219 -10.43 12.41 -7.20
CA SER A 219 -11.65 12.78 -7.92
C SER A 219 -12.43 11.58 -8.48
N LEU A 220 -11.79 10.41 -8.57
CA LEU A 220 -12.34 9.19 -9.16
C LEU A 220 -12.93 8.24 -8.11
N ILE A 221 -12.91 8.59 -6.83
CA ILE A 221 -13.43 7.73 -5.76
C ILE A 221 -14.87 7.25 -6.04
N PRO A 222 -15.82 8.08 -6.49
CA PRO A 222 -17.16 7.59 -6.84
C PRO A 222 -17.14 6.47 -7.90
N ASN A 223 -16.28 6.59 -8.93
CA ASN A 223 -16.15 5.61 -9.99
C ASN A 223 -15.52 4.30 -9.50
N LEU A 224 -14.52 4.39 -8.60
CA LEU A 224 -13.86 3.26 -7.98
C LEU A 224 -14.83 2.49 -7.06
N MET A 225 -15.64 3.21 -6.29
CA MET A 225 -16.70 2.63 -5.47
C MET A 225 -17.76 1.92 -6.32
N ASP A 226 -18.20 2.55 -7.42
CA ASP A 226 -19.17 1.97 -8.35
C ASP A 226 -18.61 0.72 -9.08
N ALA A 227 -17.29 0.65 -9.29
CA ALA A 227 -16.61 -0.53 -9.82
C ALA A 227 -16.50 -1.68 -8.79
N GLY A 228 -16.82 -1.44 -7.52
CA GLY A 228 -16.85 -2.46 -6.48
C GLY A 228 -15.49 -2.71 -5.80
N ILE A 229 -14.57 -1.75 -5.84
CA ILE A 229 -13.26 -1.88 -5.19
C ILE A 229 -13.44 -1.88 -3.67
N ASP A 230 -12.76 -2.80 -2.98
CA ASP A 230 -12.85 -2.98 -1.53
C ASP A 230 -11.76 -2.21 -0.77
N SER A 231 -10.57 -2.01 -1.39
CA SER A 231 -9.43 -1.36 -0.73
C SER A 231 -8.68 -0.40 -1.68
N LEU A 232 -8.42 0.80 -1.18
CA LEU A 232 -7.72 1.89 -1.84
C LEU A 232 -6.29 1.97 -1.32
N LYS A 233 -5.33 1.49 -2.12
CA LYS A 233 -3.93 1.42 -1.72
C LYS A 233 -3.14 2.67 -2.08
N ILE A 234 -2.49 3.26 -1.09
CA ILE A 234 -1.57 4.37 -1.26
C ILE A 234 -0.15 3.83 -1.43
N GLU A 235 0.59 4.25 -2.47
CA GLU A 235 2.02 3.95 -2.62
C GLU A 235 2.84 5.00 -1.88
N GLY A 236 3.84 4.55 -1.09
CA GLY A 236 4.67 5.52 -0.39
C GLY A 236 5.49 5.02 0.79
N ARG A 237 5.84 3.73 0.92
CA ARG A 237 6.62 3.19 2.06
C ARG A 237 7.98 3.89 2.30
N MET A 238 8.51 4.62 1.32
CA MET A 238 9.73 5.41 1.45
C MET A 238 9.44 6.92 1.63
N LYS A 239 8.19 7.28 1.92
CA LYS A 239 7.76 8.66 2.15
C LYS A 239 7.71 8.97 3.65
N ASN A 240 7.73 10.25 4.00
CA ASN A 240 7.65 10.71 5.38
C ASN A 240 6.21 10.77 5.91
N ALA A 241 6.07 11.02 7.22
CA ALA A 241 4.78 11.08 7.90
C ALA A 241 3.83 12.13 7.33
N TYR A 242 4.31 13.30 6.91
CA TYR A 242 3.48 14.35 6.31
C TYR A 242 2.80 13.88 5.01
N TYR A 243 3.54 13.21 4.13
CA TYR A 243 2.99 12.64 2.91
C TYR A 243 1.93 11.59 3.22
N VAL A 244 2.21 10.68 4.14
CA VAL A 244 1.29 9.59 4.47
C VAL A 244 0.03 10.13 5.14
N ALA A 245 0.16 10.98 6.15
CA ALA A 245 -0.97 11.57 6.85
C ALA A 245 -1.86 12.40 5.92
N SER A 246 -1.28 13.31 5.12
CA SER A 246 -2.07 14.13 4.18
C SER A 246 -2.83 13.26 3.17
N THR A 247 -2.16 12.24 2.62
CA THR A 247 -2.77 11.38 1.61
C THR A 247 -3.88 10.53 2.22
N VAL A 248 -3.64 9.89 3.37
CA VAL A 248 -4.65 9.10 4.08
C VAL A 248 -5.85 9.97 4.44
N HIS A 249 -5.63 11.14 5.04
CA HIS A 249 -6.69 12.08 5.41
C HIS A 249 -7.55 12.49 4.19
N ALA A 250 -6.91 12.83 3.07
CA ALA A 250 -7.61 13.23 1.86
C ALA A 250 -8.50 12.10 1.31
N TYR A 251 -7.97 10.87 1.21
CA TYR A 251 -8.73 9.72 0.73
C TYR A 251 -9.84 9.33 1.69
N ARG A 252 -9.59 9.29 3.01
CA ARG A 252 -10.62 9.00 4.02
C ARG A 252 -11.75 10.02 3.96
N THR A 253 -11.41 11.30 3.87
CA THR A 253 -12.40 12.39 3.78
C THR A 253 -13.32 12.22 2.56
N ILE A 254 -12.77 11.96 1.38
CA ILE A 254 -13.58 11.81 0.16
C ILE A 254 -14.37 10.51 0.16
N VAL A 255 -13.81 9.42 0.69
CA VAL A 255 -14.54 8.16 0.85
C VAL A 255 -15.74 8.34 1.79
N ASP A 256 -15.55 9.02 2.92
CA ASP A 256 -16.65 9.30 3.86
C ASP A 256 -17.72 10.19 3.25
N ASP A 257 -17.33 11.23 2.52
CA ASP A 257 -18.28 12.07 1.79
C ASP A 257 -19.09 11.25 0.77
N CYS A 258 -18.45 10.33 0.04
CA CYS A 258 -19.12 9.43 -0.91
C CYS A 258 -20.10 8.47 -0.20
N LEU A 259 -19.69 7.84 0.90
CA LEU A 259 -20.54 6.94 1.68
C LEU A 259 -21.80 7.64 2.22
N HIS A 260 -21.67 8.93 2.55
CA HIS A 260 -22.79 9.76 3.00
C HIS A 260 -23.57 10.46 1.86
N GLY A 261 -23.22 10.21 0.59
CA GLY A 261 -23.84 10.85 -0.57
C GLY A 261 -23.56 12.36 -0.69
N LYS A 262 -22.43 12.82 -0.14
CA LYS A 262 -22.03 14.24 -0.05
C LYS A 262 -20.77 14.57 -0.88
N PHE A 263 -20.43 13.75 -1.86
CA PHE A 263 -19.24 14.00 -2.68
C PHE A 263 -19.28 15.38 -3.33
N ASP A 264 -18.22 16.17 -3.10
CA ASP A 264 -18.01 17.49 -3.70
C ASP A 264 -16.72 17.50 -4.54
N PRO A 265 -16.82 17.63 -5.88
CA PRO A 265 -15.66 17.72 -6.76
C PRO A 265 -14.69 18.86 -6.40
N LYS A 266 -15.21 20.01 -5.92
CA LYS A 266 -14.36 21.15 -5.52
C LYS A 266 -13.52 20.82 -4.27
N LYS A 267 -14.10 20.08 -3.32
CA LYS A 267 -13.35 19.60 -2.15
C LYS A 267 -12.26 18.62 -2.57
N ALA A 268 -12.56 17.69 -3.48
CA ALA A 268 -11.56 16.77 -4.03
C ALA A 268 -10.44 17.52 -4.76
N GLU A 269 -10.74 18.57 -5.52
CA GLU A 269 -9.76 19.42 -6.20
C GLU A 269 -8.88 20.17 -5.18
N ALA A 270 -9.47 20.76 -4.14
CA ALA A 270 -8.73 21.46 -3.10
C ALA A 270 -7.76 20.54 -2.34
N LEU A 271 -8.20 19.32 -1.98
CA LEU A 271 -7.34 18.32 -1.38
C LEU A 271 -6.24 17.82 -2.34
N THR A 272 -6.54 17.66 -3.62
CA THR A 272 -5.54 17.33 -4.65
C THR A 272 -4.46 18.42 -4.76
N PHE A 273 -4.85 19.69 -4.68
CA PHE A 273 -3.91 20.81 -4.65
C PHE A 273 -3.04 20.80 -3.37
N GLU A 274 -3.60 20.48 -2.21
CA GLU A 274 -2.84 20.30 -0.97
C GLU A 274 -1.80 19.18 -1.12
N LEU A 275 -2.20 18.01 -1.63
CA LEU A 275 -1.31 16.88 -1.87
C LEU A 275 -0.19 17.24 -2.86
N ALA A 276 -0.48 18.06 -3.89
CA ALA A 276 0.52 18.53 -4.82
C ALA A 276 1.58 19.42 -4.16
N ASN A 277 1.24 20.17 -3.11
CA ASN A 277 2.18 20.95 -2.31
C ASN A 277 3.06 20.11 -1.39
N ILE A 278 2.60 18.89 -1.03
CA ILE A 278 3.41 17.96 -0.24
C ILE A 278 4.40 17.23 -1.15
N TYR A 279 3.90 16.62 -2.24
CA TYR A 279 4.75 15.93 -3.20
C TYR A 279 4.01 15.62 -4.50
N ASN A 280 4.60 15.99 -5.63
CA ASN A 280 4.18 15.52 -6.94
C ASN A 280 5.37 15.44 -7.91
N ARG A 281 5.27 14.59 -8.92
CA ARG A 281 6.30 14.39 -9.93
C ARG A 281 5.80 14.87 -11.27
N GLY A 282 5.88 16.19 -11.49
CA GLY A 282 5.40 16.83 -12.72
C GLY A 282 3.88 16.92 -12.83
N GLY A 283 3.19 17.02 -11.69
CA GLY A 283 1.74 16.94 -11.57
C GLY A 283 1.26 15.51 -11.31
N PHE A 284 -0.06 15.33 -11.37
CA PHE A 284 -0.73 14.05 -11.19
C PHE A 284 -1.30 13.51 -12.50
N SER A 285 -1.60 12.22 -12.52
CA SER A 285 -2.34 11.52 -13.58
C SER A 285 -3.37 10.57 -12.95
N ASP A 286 -4.42 10.24 -13.72
CA ASP A 286 -5.44 9.25 -13.33
C ASP A 286 -4.98 7.79 -13.50
N GLY A 287 -3.68 7.59 -13.77
CA GLY A 287 -3.14 6.27 -14.09
C GLY A 287 -3.72 5.71 -15.39
N TYR A 288 -4.09 4.43 -15.36
CA TYR A 288 -4.65 3.72 -16.52
C TYR A 288 -6.16 3.48 -16.42
N PHE A 289 -6.86 4.10 -15.48
CA PHE A 289 -8.27 3.82 -15.23
C PHE A 289 -9.16 4.06 -16.46
N PHE A 290 -8.85 5.05 -17.29
CA PHE A 290 -9.63 5.37 -18.47
C PHE A 290 -8.85 5.28 -19.79
N HIS A 291 -7.50 5.34 -19.75
CA HIS A 291 -6.65 5.39 -20.92
C HIS A 291 -5.51 4.39 -20.82
N HIS A 292 -5.26 3.68 -21.92
CA HIS A 292 -4.05 2.86 -22.08
C HIS A 292 -3.05 3.63 -22.92
N ASN A 293 -2.03 4.18 -22.26
CA ASN A 293 -0.92 4.94 -22.82
C ASN A 293 -1.23 6.41 -23.13
N GLY A 294 -0.38 7.26 -22.64
CA GLY A 294 -0.41 8.68 -22.96
C GLY A 294 0.92 9.34 -22.62
N ALA A 295 1.40 10.18 -23.53
CA ALA A 295 2.59 11.00 -23.29
C ALA A 295 2.38 11.99 -22.12
N GLU A 296 1.13 12.33 -21.83
CA GLU A 296 0.71 13.16 -20.69
C GLU A 296 0.99 12.53 -19.33
N MET A 297 1.14 11.21 -19.25
CA MET A 297 1.55 10.51 -18.03
C MET A 297 3.05 10.66 -17.71
N ILE A 298 3.84 11.23 -18.63
CA ILE A 298 5.29 11.37 -18.48
C ILE A 298 5.66 12.76 -17.96
N SER A 299 6.51 12.79 -16.92
CA SER A 299 7.17 14.00 -16.41
C SER A 299 8.56 14.12 -17.08
N LYS A 300 8.60 14.81 -18.24
CA LYS A 300 9.80 14.91 -19.08
C LYS A 300 10.88 15.80 -18.49
N ASP A 301 10.48 16.78 -17.70
CA ASP A 301 11.37 17.84 -17.23
C ASP A 301 12.05 17.47 -15.90
N ARG A 302 11.42 16.58 -15.11
CA ARG A 302 11.87 16.31 -13.75
C ARG A 302 11.47 14.90 -13.24
N PRO A 303 12.41 14.15 -12.58
CA PRO A 303 12.13 12.80 -12.09
C PRO A 303 11.70 12.77 -10.61
N ASN A 304 11.78 13.89 -9.89
CA ASN A 304 11.51 14.04 -8.46
C ASN A 304 10.43 15.10 -8.19
N ASN A 305 10.32 15.57 -6.96
CA ASN A 305 9.33 16.59 -6.59
C ASN A 305 9.48 17.86 -7.43
N GLN A 306 8.40 18.28 -8.08
CA GLN A 306 8.35 19.53 -8.85
C GLN A 306 7.76 20.68 -8.04
N GLY A 307 6.92 20.38 -7.05
CA GLY A 307 6.16 21.39 -6.34
C GLY A 307 4.99 21.94 -7.18
N VAL A 308 4.43 23.07 -6.76
CA VAL A 308 3.27 23.72 -7.36
C VAL A 308 3.71 25.03 -8.01
N ALA A 309 3.25 25.28 -9.25
CA ALA A 309 3.46 26.56 -9.91
C ALA A 309 2.71 27.67 -9.15
N ILE A 310 3.45 28.70 -8.71
CA ILE A 310 2.90 29.79 -7.90
C ILE A 310 2.86 31.12 -8.64
N GLY A 311 3.34 31.17 -9.85
CA GLY A 311 3.41 32.37 -10.67
C GLY A 311 4.55 32.36 -11.66
N SER A 312 4.89 33.53 -12.18
CA SER A 312 5.96 33.73 -13.16
C SER A 312 6.99 34.77 -12.68
N LEU A 313 8.23 34.61 -13.12
CA LEU A 313 9.29 35.58 -12.94
C LEU A 313 9.11 36.73 -13.92
N GLU A 314 8.76 37.91 -13.43
CA GLU A 314 8.46 39.09 -14.26
C GLU A 314 9.69 40.00 -14.46
N ARG A 315 10.42 40.30 -13.35
CA ARG A 315 11.58 41.18 -13.38
C ARG A 315 12.76 40.58 -12.61
N VAL A 316 13.95 40.84 -13.12
CA VAL A 316 15.21 40.49 -12.51
C VAL A 316 16.07 41.73 -12.40
N GLU A 317 16.35 42.18 -11.17
CA GLU A 317 17.18 43.31 -10.87
C GLU A 317 18.43 42.87 -10.08
N LYS A 318 19.38 43.78 -9.83
CA LYS A 318 20.59 43.42 -9.08
C LYS A 318 20.23 43.06 -7.64
N GLY A 319 20.29 41.75 -7.31
CA GLY A 319 20.04 41.23 -5.97
C GLY A 319 18.57 40.97 -5.64
N THR A 320 17.64 41.30 -6.53
CA THR A 320 16.20 41.09 -6.31
C THR A 320 15.50 40.51 -7.54
N ILE A 321 14.37 39.87 -7.31
CA ILE A 321 13.43 39.39 -8.34
C ILE A 321 12.03 39.87 -8.00
N THR A 322 11.21 40.10 -9.03
CA THR A 322 9.78 40.35 -8.88
C THR A 322 8.99 39.24 -9.56
N LEU A 323 8.12 38.60 -8.79
CA LEU A 323 7.23 37.55 -9.24
C LEU A 323 5.82 38.08 -9.41
N ARG A 324 5.12 37.67 -10.47
CA ARG A 324 3.68 37.83 -10.61
C ARG A 324 3.00 36.56 -10.11
N LEU A 325 2.27 36.66 -9.01
CA LEU A 325 1.68 35.50 -8.35
C LEU A 325 0.37 35.06 -9.00
N SER A 326 0.21 33.76 -9.22
CA SER A 326 -1.06 33.09 -9.52
C SER A 326 -1.65 32.40 -8.30
N GLU A 327 -0.81 32.05 -7.32
CA GLU A 327 -1.17 31.40 -6.07
C GLU A 327 -0.65 32.18 -4.88
N ALA A 328 -1.23 31.92 -3.69
CA ALA A 328 -0.74 32.51 -2.45
C ALA A 328 0.66 31.97 -2.11
N VAL A 329 1.54 32.86 -1.72
CA VAL A 329 2.88 32.55 -1.18
C VAL A 329 2.92 32.95 0.27
N TYR A 330 3.52 32.11 1.12
CA TYR A 330 3.66 32.37 2.53
C TYR A 330 5.12 32.60 2.89
N ARG A 331 5.34 33.37 3.95
CA ARG A 331 6.67 33.53 4.54
C ARG A 331 7.25 32.16 4.86
N GLN A 332 8.53 31.95 4.52
CA GLN A 332 9.29 30.70 4.62
C GLN A 332 8.94 29.64 3.55
N ASP A 333 8.06 29.92 2.60
CA ASP A 333 7.93 29.05 1.43
C ASP A 333 9.26 28.97 0.69
N VAL A 334 9.63 27.77 0.25
CA VAL A 334 10.79 27.55 -0.61
C VAL A 334 10.32 27.58 -2.05
N LEU A 335 10.87 28.53 -2.80
CA LEU A 335 10.55 28.78 -4.19
C LEU A 335 11.75 28.38 -5.06
N GLU A 336 11.48 27.70 -6.14
CA GLU A 336 12.49 27.25 -7.09
C GLU A 336 12.37 27.99 -8.42
N LEU A 337 13.52 28.43 -8.89
CA LEU A 337 13.74 29.06 -10.19
C LEU A 337 14.81 28.26 -10.95
N THR A 338 14.86 28.44 -12.28
CA THR A 338 15.80 27.74 -13.14
C THR A 338 16.85 28.75 -13.67
N THR A 339 18.11 28.34 -13.69
CA THR A 339 19.20 29.10 -14.33
C THR A 339 19.16 28.90 -15.85
N LYS A 340 19.91 29.75 -16.57
CA LYS A 340 20.11 29.64 -18.02
C LYS A 340 20.72 28.30 -18.44
N ASN A 341 21.41 27.62 -17.53
CA ASN A 341 22.03 26.32 -17.76
C ASN A 341 21.11 25.14 -17.34
N GLY A 342 19.86 25.43 -16.92
CA GLY A 342 18.91 24.39 -16.49
C GLY A 342 19.08 23.95 -15.03
N GLU A 343 19.94 24.60 -14.24
CA GLU A 343 20.12 24.27 -12.82
C GLU A 343 19.04 24.93 -11.94
N ALA A 344 18.61 24.26 -10.88
CA ALA A 344 17.66 24.79 -9.92
C ALA A 344 18.33 25.79 -8.96
N VAL A 345 17.64 26.87 -8.66
CA VAL A 345 17.99 27.87 -7.62
C VAL A 345 16.82 27.98 -6.67
N GLU A 346 17.03 27.62 -5.43
CA GLU A 346 16.05 27.77 -4.36
C GLU A 346 16.22 29.10 -3.65
N ILE A 347 15.11 29.77 -3.36
CA ILE A 347 15.02 30.97 -2.52
C ILE A 347 13.91 30.80 -1.50
N THR A 348 14.10 31.35 -0.30
CA THR A 348 13.08 31.35 0.73
C THR A 348 12.32 32.68 0.72
N SER A 349 10.98 32.62 0.66
CA SER A 349 10.17 33.82 0.74
C SER A 349 10.28 34.49 2.11
N SER A 350 10.63 35.76 2.12
CA SER A 350 10.67 36.57 3.34
C SER A 350 9.33 37.23 3.68
N LYS A 351 8.34 37.15 2.78
CA LYS A 351 7.05 37.83 2.85
C LYS A 351 5.92 36.94 2.38
N ASP A 352 4.70 37.28 2.81
CA ASP A 352 3.47 36.74 2.25
C ASP A 352 3.12 37.49 0.95
N GLY A 353 2.37 36.81 0.06
CA GLY A 353 1.81 37.37 -1.16
C GLY A 353 0.50 36.70 -1.54
N THR A 354 -0.40 37.44 -2.17
CA THR A 354 -1.71 36.95 -2.61
C THR A 354 -1.76 36.80 -4.14
N PRO A 355 -2.64 35.94 -4.68
CA PRO A 355 -2.83 35.81 -6.12
C PRO A 355 -3.06 37.16 -6.79
N GLY A 356 -2.43 37.38 -7.94
CA GLY A 356 -2.46 38.66 -8.70
C GLY A 356 -1.47 39.72 -8.24
N GLN A 357 -0.84 39.55 -7.07
CA GLN A 357 0.16 40.48 -6.52
C GLN A 357 1.52 40.36 -7.20
N HIS A 358 2.26 41.46 -7.25
CA HIS A 358 3.69 41.50 -7.59
C HIS A 358 4.52 41.36 -6.30
N LEU A 359 5.23 40.24 -6.13
CA LEU A 359 6.03 39.99 -4.94
C LEU A 359 7.53 40.16 -5.26
N THR A 360 8.18 41.11 -4.59
CA THR A 360 9.62 41.31 -4.71
C THR A 360 10.38 40.62 -3.58
N LEU A 361 11.32 39.75 -3.95
CA LEU A 361 12.14 38.95 -3.04
C LEU A 361 13.63 39.14 -3.32
N ASN A 362 14.45 38.96 -2.29
CA ASN A 362 15.91 38.93 -2.43
C ASN A 362 16.36 37.65 -3.13
N CYS A 363 17.26 37.79 -4.11
CA CYS A 363 17.85 36.66 -4.82
C CYS A 363 19.32 36.97 -5.16
N PRO A 364 20.29 36.36 -4.50
CA PRO A 364 21.73 36.65 -4.76
C PRO A 364 22.19 36.21 -6.15
N LYS A 365 21.53 35.22 -6.76
CA LYS A 365 21.96 34.58 -8.02
C LYS A 365 21.25 35.16 -9.27
N THR A 366 20.77 36.40 -9.24
CA THR A 366 19.96 37.01 -10.31
C THR A 366 20.61 36.96 -11.70
N LYS A 367 21.94 37.09 -11.82
CA LYS A 367 22.66 37.04 -13.11
C LYS A 367 22.56 35.69 -13.83
N LEU A 368 22.31 34.62 -13.09
CA LEU A 368 22.26 33.25 -13.62
C LEU A 368 20.85 32.85 -14.06
N LEU A 369 19.80 33.56 -13.63
CA LEU A 369 18.41 33.15 -13.85
C LEU A 369 18.00 33.23 -15.32
N GLN A 370 17.20 32.26 -15.75
CA GLN A 370 16.43 32.32 -16.97
C GLN A 370 15.32 33.35 -16.79
N LYS A 371 15.07 34.17 -17.78
CA LYS A 371 13.93 35.13 -17.78
C LYS A 371 12.64 34.42 -18.21
N GLU A 372 11.50 35.02 -17.86
CA GLU A 372 10.18 34.57 -18.30
C GLU A 372 9.93 33.08 -18.02
N GLN A 373 10.14 32.67 -16.78
CA GLN A 373 9.95 31.30 -16.33
C GLN A 373 8.82 31.16 -15.32
N THR A 374 8.22 29.99 -15.24
CA THR A 374 7.34 29.59 -14.15
C THR A 374 8.16 29.39 -12.87
N VAL A 375 7.63 29.88 -11.75
CA VAL A 375 8.22 29.69 -10.42
C VAL A 375 7.42 28.65 -9.66
N TYR A 376 8.14 27.68 -9.09
CA TYR A 376 7.51 26.58 -8.37
C TYR A 376 7.76 26.73 -6.87
N ARG A 377 6.76 26.41 -6.05
CA ARG A 377 6.90 26.23 -4.61
C ARG A 377 7.17 24.76 -4.33
N THR A 378 8.36 24.44 -3.81
CA THR A 378 8.80 23.07 -3.52
C THR A 378 8.57 22.68 -2.08
N LYS A 379 8.38 23.66 -1.15
CA LYS A 379 8.07 23.43 0.26
C LYS A 379 7.20 24.56 0.80
N CYS A 380 6.13 24.20 1.51
CA CYS A 380 5.24 25.13 2.19
C CYS A 380 5.15 24.80 3.69
N PRO A 381 5.92 25.47 4.57
CA PRO A 381 5.89 25.19 6.01
C PRO A 381 4.52 25.35 6.64
N LYS A 382 3.69 26.27 6.13
CA LYS A 382 2.32 26.46 6.62
C LYS A 382 1.44 25.24 6.40
N ILE A 383 1.52 24.60 5.23
CA ILE A 383 0.80 23.34 4.95
C ILE A 383 1.36 22.21 5.82
N LEU A 384 2.67 22.10 5.96
CA LEU A 384 3.27 21.08 6.83
C LEU A 384 2.84 21.24 8.29
N GLN A 385 2.73 22.49 8.78
CA GLN A 385 2.24 22.76 10.13
C GLN A 385 0.75 22.37 10.28
N HIS A 386 -0.08 22.71 9.28
CA HIS A 386 -1.48 22.28 9.24
C HIS A 386 -1.60 20.75 9.31
N VAL A 387 -0.83 20.03 8.49
CA VAL A 387 -0.81 18.55 8.53
C VAL A 387 -0.38 18.02 9.90
N GLN A 388 0.63 18.65 10.53
CA GLN A 388 1.09 18.25 11.86
C GLN A 388 -0.02 18.43 12.89
N ASP A 389 -0.68 19.59 12.90
CA ASP A 389 -1.64 19.96 13.93
C ASP A 389 -2.99 19.25 13.74
N ASP A 390 -3.51 19.21 12.51
CA ASP A 390 -4.88 18.79 12.23
C ASP A 390 -5.00 17.32 11.79
N TYR A 391 -3.94 16.70 11.23
CA TYR A 391 -3.99 15.31 10.75
C TYR A 391 -3.16 14.34 11.60
N ILE A 392 -2.03 14.81 12.18
CA ILE A 392 -1.16 13.94 12.98
C ILE A 392 -1.46 14.07 14.47
N ASN A 393 -1.57 15.31 14.99
CA ASN A 393 -1.75 15.55 16.41
C ASN A 393 -3.23 15.52 16.83
N SER A 394 -4.17 15.77 15.91
CA SER A 394 -5.61 15.86 16.19
C SER A 394 -6.31 14.55 15.79
N TYR A 395 -6.23 13.55 16.63
CA TYR A 395 -6.88 12.26 16.40
C TYR A 395 -7.95 11.98 17.47
N LYS A 396 -8.89 11.11 17.11
CA LYS A 396 -9.96 10.70 18.01
C LYS A 396 -9.46 9.66 19.00
N LYS A 397 -9.52 10.00 20.28
CA LYS A 397 -9.21 9.06 21.36
C LYS A 397 -10.30 8.01 21.51
N LEU A 398 -9.92 6.85 22.05
CA LEU A 398 -10.82 5.75 22.32
C LEU A 398 -11.66 6.02 23.57
N PRO A 399 -12.99 6.03 23.47
CA PRO A 399 -13.86 6.23 24.61
C PRO A 399 -13.84 4.99 25.51
N ILE A 400 -13.54 5.18 26.80
CA ILE A 400 -13.61 4.13 27.81
C ILE A 400 -14.62 4.46 28.90
N SER A 401 -15.25 3.42 29.43
CA SER A 401 -16.11 3.48 30.61
C SER A 401 -15.38 2.86 31.80
N VAL A 402 -15.34 3.56 32.93
CA VAL A 402 -14.68 3.08 34.14
C VAL A 402 -15.68 2.97 35.30
N SER A 403 -15.73 1.80 35.93
CA SER A 403 -16.52 1.54 37.14
C SER A 403 -15.59 1.19 38.30
N VAL A 404 -15.77 1.82 39.44
CA VAL A 404 -14.97 1.62 40.65
C VAL A 404 -15.84 1.15 41.80
N THR A 405 -15.39 0.16 42.53
CA THR A 405 -16.00 -0.30 43.79
C THR A 405 -15.00 -0.14 44.92
N ALA A 406 -15.37 0.69 45.92
CA ALA A 406 -14.53 0.99 47.08
C ALA A 406 -15.33 0.84 48.37
N ARG A 407 -15.46 -0.40 48.85
CA ARG A 407 -16.15 -0.77 50.08
C ARG A 407 -15.14 -1.02 51.21
N ILE A 408 -15.35 -0.46 52.40
CA ILE A 408 -14.47 -0.66 53.53
C ILE A 408 -14.42 -2.14 53.89
N GLY A 409 -13.22 -2.67 54.08
CA GLY A 409 -12.96 -4.09 54.35
C GLY A 409 -12.94 -5.02 53.12
N ALA A 410 -13.10 -4.46 51.90
CA ALA A 410 -12.97 -5.19 50.64
C ALA A 410 -11.82 -4.62 49.79
N PRO A 411 -11.28 -5.40 48.84
CA PRO A 411 -10.30 -4.87 47.88
C PRO A 411 -10.87 -3.76 47.01
N LEU A 412 -10.10 -2.69 46.79
CA LEU A 412 -10.41 -1.67 45.80
C LEU A 412 -10.42 -2.31 44.41
N THR A 413 -11.58 -2.30 43.77
CA THR A 413 -11.76 -2.93 42.44
C THR A 413 -12.16 -1.88 41.42
N ALA A 414 -11.54 -1.92 40.24
CA ALA A 414 -11.96 -1.10 39.11
C ALA A 414 -12.09 -1.97 37.84
N ILE A 415 -13.10 -1.64 37.04
CA ILE A 415 -13.40 -2.28 35.76
C ILE A 415 -13.34 -1.20 34.69
N VAL A 416 -12.65 -1.47 33.57
CA VAL A 416 -12.66 -0.65 32.38
C VAL A 416 -13.29 -1.41 31.23
N THR A 417 -14.11 -0.72 30.44
CA THR A 417 -14.71 -1.23 29.20
C THR A 417 -14.41 -0.30 28.04
N CYS A 418 -14.10 -0.90 26.88
CA CYS A 418 -13.94 -0.21 25.61
C CYS A 418 -14.70 -0.96 24.52
N GLU A 419 -15.40 -0.24 23.65
CA GLU A 419 -16.04 -0.81 22.45
C GLU A 419 -15.14 -0.53 21.24
N LEU A 420 -14.74 -1.60 20.53
CA LEU A 420 -13.89 -1.53 19.35
C LEU A 420 -14.38 -2.58 18.35
N ASP A 421 -14.63 -2.18 17.09
CA ASP A 421 -15.11 -3.05 16.00
C ASP A 421 -16.34 -3.91 16.39
N ASN A 422 -17.32 -3.31 17.07
CA ASN A 422 -18.51 -3.96 17.60
C ASN A 422 -18.26 -5.07 18.64
N GLN A 423 -17.06 -5.10 19.22
CA GLN A 423 -16.72 -5.97 20.35
C GLN A 423 -16.49 -5.14 21.60
N THR A 424 -16.91 -5.67 22.74
CA THR A 424 -16.70 -5.06 24.07
C THR A 424 -15.52 -5.74 24.76
N TYR A 425 -14.47 -4.99 24.98
CA TYR A 425 -13.31 -5.43 25.77
C TYR A 425 -13.45 -4.96 27.20
N THR A 426 -13.18 -5.85 28.15
CA THR A 426 -13.33 -5.53 29.58
C THR A 426 -12.13 -6.05 30.35
N ALA A 427 -11.53 -5.19 31.16
CA ALA A 427 -10.48 -5.56 32.10
C ALA A 427 -10.82 -5.16 33.52
N THR A 428 -10.39 -5.97 34.48
CA THR A 428 -10.62 -5.75 35.90
C THR A 428 -9.29 -5.74 36.62
N CYS A 429 -9.10 -4.72 37.48
CA CYS A 429 -7.93 -4.65 38.36
C CYS A 429 -8.38 -4.47 39.81
N THR A 430 -7.65 -5.11 40.68
CA THR A 430 -7.79 -4.96 42.14
C THR A 430 -6.50 -4.41 42.75
N ASP A 431 -6.60 -3.60 43.80
CA ASP A 431 -5.43 -3.09 44.52
C ASP A 431 -5.65 -3.28 46.04
N MET A 432 -5.25 -2.36 46.86
CA MET A 432 -5.27 -2.44 48.31
C MET A 432 -6.64 -2.77 48.93
N LEU A 433 -6.62 -3.32 50.13
CA LEU A 433 -7.81 -3.39 50.97
C LEU A 433 -8.25 -1.97 51.39
N VAL A 434 -9.51 -1.64 51.19
CA VAL A 434 -10.04 -0.32 51.50
C VAL A 434 -10.20 -0.18 53.01
N GLU A 435 -9.49 0.76 53.61
CA GLU A 435 -9.56 1.07 55.03
C GLU A 435 -10.49 2.26 55.30
N LYS A 436 -10.91 2.44 56.54
CA LYS A 436 -11.69 3.60 56.96
C LYS A 436 -10.80 4.81 57.08
N SER A 437 -11.23 5.96 56.51
CA SER A 437 -10.54 7.24 56.59
C SER A 437 -10.54 7.79 58.02
N LYS A 438 -9.40 8.31 58.45
CA LYS A 438 -9.24 9.02 59.74
C LYS A 438 -9.46 10.55 59.62
N GLN A 439 -9.56 11.09 58.41
CA GLN A 439 -9.50 12.52 58.12
C GLN A 439 -10.67 13.07 57.30
N GLY A 440 -11.82 12.42 57.30
CA GLY A 440 -13.00 12.93 56.61
C GLY A 440 -13.55 12.02 55.50
N GLU A 441 -14.54 12.52 54.77
CA GLU A 441 -15.25 11.79 53.72
C GLU A 441 -14.51 11.87 52.38
N THR A 442 -14.50 10.77 51.64
CA THR A 442 -14.00 10.69 50.26
C THR A 442 -15.19 10.89 49.31
N THR A 443 -15.06 11.82 48.37
CA THR A 443 -16.10 12.10 47.38
C THR A 443 -15.85 11.32 46.09
N ILE A 444 -16.91 11.05 45.33
CA ILE A 444 -16.83 10.44 44.02
C ILE A 444 -15.90 11.23 43.08
N GLU A 445 -15.95 12.56 43.13
CA GLU A 445 -15.07 13.43 42.33
C GLU A 445 -13.58 13.28 42.70
N ALA A 446 -13.27 13.04 43.98
CA ALA A 446 -11.90 12.80 44.43
C ALA A 446 -11.34 11.46 43.88
N VAL A 447 -12.20 10.45 43.67
CA VAL A 447 -11.85 9.18 43.04
C VAL A 447 -11.76 9.34 41.51
N LYS A 448 -12.72 10.04 40.89
CA LYS A 448 -12.77 10.26 39.45
C LYS A 448 -11.56 11.04 38.91
N LYS A 449 -11.17 12.13 39.56
CA LYS A 449 -10.13 13.05 39.09
C LYS A 449 -8.81 12.38 38.76
N PRO A 450 -8.17 11.50 39.57
CA PRO A 450 -6.95 10.81 39.23
C PRO A 450 -7.10 9.76 38.09
N LEU A 451 -8.29 9.14 37.97
CA LEU A 451 -8.61 8.15 36.95
C LEU A 451 -8.89 8.81 35.58
N ALA A 452 -9.49 10.01 35.60
CA ALA A 452 -9.77 10.80 34.40
C ALA A 452 -8.54 11.50 33.79
N GLN A 453 -7.38 11.47 34.48
CA GLN A 453 -6.13 12.04 33.95
C GLN A 453 -5.52 11.18 32.84
N LEU A 454 -6.17 11.11 31.67
CA LEU A 454 -5.81 10.28 30.52
C LEU A 454 -5.02 11.04 29.43
N GLY A 455 -4.63 12.31 29.69
CA GLY A 455 -4.11 13.23 28.66
C GLY A 455 -2.98 12.71 27.76
N ASN A 456 -2.07 11.88 28.29
CA ASN A 456 -0.94 11.29 27.54
C ASN A 456 -1.20 9.82 27.16
N THR A 457 -2.48 9.41 27.01
CA THR A 457 -2.86 8.07 26.59
C THR A 457 -3.81 8.15 25.40
N GLU A 458 -4.00 7.04 24.73
CA GLU A 458 -4.89 6.88 23.58
C GLU A 458 -6.39 6.90 23.97
N TYR A 459 -6.70 7.11 25.24
CA TYR A 459 -8.06 6.99 25.79
C TYR A 459 -8.66 8.32 26.23
N GLU A 460 -9.98 8.38 26.15
CA GLU A 460 -10.81 9.42 26.80
C GLU A 460 -11.89 8.78 27.67
N LEU A 461 -12.20 9.42 28.81
CA LEU A 461 -13.20 8.91 29.73
C LEU A 461 -14.62 9.30 29.28
N ALA A 462 -15.35 8.35 28.68
CA ALA A 462 -16.72 8.56 28.23
C ALA A 462 -17.74 8.47 29.40
N SER A 463 -17.55 7.50 30.29
CA SER A 463 -18.43 7.35 31.47
C SER A 463 -17.65 6.92 32.71
N PHE A 464 -18.17 7.32 33.90
CA PHE A 464 -17.57 6.95 35.17
C PHE A 464 -18.68 6.64 36.18
N THR A 465 -18.60 5.47 36.82
CA THR A 465 -19.46 5.06 37.93
C THR A 465 -18.61 4.69 39.15
N CYS A 466 -19.09 4.96 40.31
CA CYS A 466 -18.37 4.65 41.54
C CYS A 466 -19.34 4.23 42.65
N ASP A 467 -19.17 3.01 43.16
CA ASP A 467 -19.81 2.52 44.36
C ASP A 467 -18.85 2.70 45.54
N LEU A 468 -19.06 3.77 46.31
CA LEU A 468 -18.10 4.29 47.30
C LEU A 468 -18.72 4.37 48.70
N ASP A 469 -18.04 3.76 49.67
CA ASP A 469 -18.28 4.09 51.08
C ASP A 469 -17.70 5.48 51.41
N THR A 470 -18.51 6.42 51.88
CA THR A 470 -18.12 7.82 52.05
C THR A 470 -16.90 8.02 52.98
N CYS A 471 -16.68 7.11 53.90
CA CYS A 471 -15.53 7.11 54.81
C CYS A 471 -14.36 6.22 54.30
N ALA A 472 -14.33 5.81 53.04
CA ALA A 472 -13.22 5.01 52.45
C ALA A 472 -11.93 5.84 52.32
N PHE A 473 -10.81 5.27 52.70
CA PHE A 473 -9.48 5.88 52.51
C PHE A 473 -8.87 5.46 51.18
N LEU A 474 -8.74 6.39 50.24
CA LEU A 474 -8.23 6.14 48.88
C LEU A 474 -7.12 7.15 48.52
N PRO A 475 -5.85 6.79 48.74
CA PRO A 475 -4.72 7.66 48.42
C PRO A 475 -4.63 7.92 46.91
N ASN A 476 -4.36 9.16 46.51
CA ASN A 476 -4.17 9.54 45.08
C ASN A 476 -3.11 8.73 44.37
N GLY A 477 -2.04 8.30 45.06
CA GLY A 477 -0.98 7.44 44.52
C GLY A 477 -1.51 6.07 44.10
N VAL A 478 -2.40 5.48 44.91
CA VAL A 478 -3.06 4.19 44.60
C VAL A 478 -3.98 4.32 43.40
N LEU A 479 -4.81 5.36 43.35
CA LEU A 479 -5.70 5.62 42.18
C LEU A 479 -4.92 5.83 40.88
N LYS A 480 -3.79 6.55 40.91
CA LYS A 480 -2.90 6.70 39.74
C LYS A 480 -2.24 5.38 39.31
N LYS A 481 -1.86 4.53 40.28
CA LYS A 481 -1.31 3.18 40.01
C LYS A 481 -2.40 2.30 39.39
N LEU A 482 -3.58 2.28 40.01
CA LEU A 482 -4.76 1.53 39.52
C LEU A 482 -5.12 1.93 38.09
N ARG A 483 -5.15 3.23 37.77
CA ARG A 483 -5.36 3.70 36.39
C ARG A 483 -4.39 3.05 35.39
N ARG A 484 -3.07 3.10 35.67
CA ARG A 484 -2.06 2.53 34.78
C ARG A 484 -2.24 1.01 34.62
N ALA A 485 -2.49 0.32 35.71
CA ALA A 485 -2.72 -1.14 35.68
C ALA A 485 -3.98 -1.47 34.87
N LEU A 486 -5.03 -0.66 35.03
CA LEU A 486 -6.31 -0.86 34.36
C LEU A 486 -6.18 -0.70 32.83
N LEU A 487 -5.46 0.35 32.37
CA LEU A 487 -5.21 0.57 30.94
C LEU A 487 -4.32 -0.54 30.36
N ALA A 488 -3.24 -0.91 31.06
CA ALA A 488 -2.38 -2.00 30.61
C ALA A 488 -3.12 -3.34 30.53
N ALA A 489 -4.04 -3.60 31.47
CA ALA A 489 -4.87 -4.82 31.43
C ALA A 489 -5.87 -4.78 30.24
N LEU A 490 -6.44 -3.62 29.94
CA LEU A 490 -7.32 -3.46 28.76
C LEU A 490 -6.56 -3.70 27.45
N GLU A 491 -5.37 -3.12 27.31
CA GLU A 491 -4.49 -3.34 26.15
C GLU A 491 -4.12 -4.82 25.99
N ALA A 492 -3.85 -5.51 27.10
CA ALA A 492 -3.56 -6.95 27.08
C ALA A 492 -4.77 -7.79 26.65
N GLU A 493 -5.99 -7.44 27.07
CA GLU A 493 -7.22 -8.13 26.63
C GLU A 493 -7.52 -7.87 25.13
N ILE A 494 -7.32 -6.66 24.66
CA ILE A 494 -7.44 -6.34 23.22
C ILE A 494 -6.41 -7.16 22.40
N ALA A 495 -5.15 -7.15 22.82
CA ALA A 495 -4.09 -7.91 22.15
C ALA A 495 -4.37 -9.41 22.14
N LYS A 496 -4.83 -9.96 23.26
CA LYS A 496 -5.14 -11.41 23.43
C LYS A 496 -6.24 -11.87 22.47
N ALA A 497 -7.20 -11.04 22.16
CA ALA A 497 -8.29 -11.37 21.23
C ALA A 497 -7.80 -11.62 19.80
N HIS A 498 -6.62 -11.10 19.43
CA HIS A 498 -6.01 -11.26 18.11
C HIS A 498 -4.91 -12.31 18.06
N THR A 499 -4.40 -12.80 19.22
CA THR A 499 -3.30 -13.77 19.26
C THR A 499 -3.69 -15.11 18.67
N ARG A 500 -2.72 -15.74 17.99
CA ARG A 500 -2.82 -17.10 17.43
C ARG A 500 -1.70 -17.96 17.94
N VAL A 501 -1.81 -19.27 17.75
CA VAL A 501 -0.74 -20.23 18.05
C VAL A 501 -0.31 -20.87 16.75
N ALA A 502 0.95 -20.70 16.38
CA ALA A 502 1.49 -21.34 15.19
C ALA A 502 1.62 -22.85 15.42
N GLY A 503 1.26 -23.64 14.41
CA GLY A 503 1.51 -25.08 14.40
C GLY A 503 3.01 -25.39 14.28
N LYS A 504 3.38 -26.67 14.50
CA LYS A 504 4.74 -27.14 14.26
C LYS A 504 5.14 -26.84 12.79
N GLN A 505 6.36 -26.36 12.60
CA GLN A 505 6.89 -26.06 11.27
C GLN A 505 6.79 -27.27 10.33
N LEU A 506 6.13 -27.08 9.19
CA LEU A 506 6.07 -28.07 8.11
C LEU A 506 7.37 -28.09 7.31
N SER A 507 7.74 -29.28 6.84
CA SER A 507 8.82 -29.37 5.85
C SER A 507 8.36 -28.90 4.46
N TRP A 508 9.29 -28.39 3.68
CA TRP A 508 8.99 -28.00 2.28
C TRP A 508 8.58 -29.21 1.42
N ASP A 509 9.10 -30.39 1.69
CA ASP A 509 8.70 -31.62 1.01
C ASP A 509 7.23 -31.95 1.29
N THR A 510 6.77 -31.83 2.54
CA THR A 510 5.36 -32.02 2.91
C THR A 510 4.45 -31.05 2.14
N VAL A 511 4.83 -29.77 2.05
CA VAL A 511 4.05 -28.76 1.31
C VAL A 511 4.05 -29.07 -0.19
N TYR A 512 5.18 -29.46 -0.76
CA TYR A 512 5.31 -29.82 -2.15
C TYR A 512 4.45 -31.04 -2.53
N GLU A 513 4.46 -32.09 -1.72
CA GLU A 513 3.60 -33.26 -1.88
C GLU A 513 2.11 -32.90 -1.84
N SER A 514 1.72 -32.02 -0.91
CA SER A 514 0.34 -31.49 -0.82
C SER A 514 -0.06 -30.73 -2.08
N MET A 515 0.84 -29.95 -2.67
CA MET A 515 0.56 -29.20 -3.92
C MET A 515 0.32 -30.15 -5.11
N ILE A 516 1.14 -31.21 -5.23
CA ILE A 516 1.01 -32.19 -6.31
C ILE A 516 -0.30 -32.98 -6.18
N THR A 517 -0.62 -33.46 -4.99
CA THR A 517 -1.81 -34.29 -4.74
C THR A 517 -3.12 -33.53 -4.91
N LYS A 518 -3.12 -32.23 -4.62
CA LYS A 518 -4.31 -31.35 -4.77
C LYS A 518 -4.49 -30.81 -6.20
N SER A 519 -3.53 -31.04 -7.10
CA SER A 519 -3.63 -30.60 -8.50
C SER A 519 -4.52 -31.55 -9.32
N PRO A 520 -5.60 -31.07 -9.93
CA PRO A 520 -6.52 -31.93 -10.70
C PRO A 520 -5.93 -32.52 -11.99
N ALA A 521 -4.70 -32.16 -12.34
CA ALA A 521 -4.10 -32.50 -13.64
C ALA A 521 -3.34 -33.85 -13.68
N ASN A 522 -3.22 -34.61 -12.58
CA ASN A 522 -2.23 -35.69 -12.50
C ASN A 522 -2.76 -37.13 -12.48
N ALA A 523 -4.00 -37.37 -12.89
CA ALA A 523 -4.55 -38.74 -12.89
C ALA A 523 -4.21 -39.58 -14.14
N SER A 524 -3.61 -39.02 -15.22
CA SER A 524 -3.48 -39.77 -16.49
C SER A 524 -2.15 -39.72 -17.23
N ASP A 525 -1.16 -38.92 -16.83
CA ASP A 525 0.05 -38.71 -17.67
C ASP A 525 1.41 -39.14 -17.05
N THR A 526 1.43 -39.94 -16.00
CA THR A 526 2.70 -40.37 -15.36
C THR A 526 3.42 -41.55 -16.04
N GLN A 527 3.03 -41.97 -17.26
CA GLN A 527 3.68 -43.03 -18.02
C GLN A 527 4.14 -42.66 -19.43
N SER A 528 4.31 -41.39 -19.77
CA SER A 528 5.03 -41.08 -21.00
C SER A 528 6.54 -41.15 -20.77
N SER A 529 7.19 -42.03 -21.51
CA SER A 529 8.64 -42.21 -21.57
C SER A 529 9.42 -40.90 -21.45
N LYS A 530 10.49 -40.90 -20.63
CA LYS A 530 11.50 -39.83 -20.49
C LYS A 530 12.29 -39.62 -21.79
N GLN A 531 11.64 -39.42 -22.92
CA GLN A 531 12.29 -38.98 -24.13
C GLN A 531 12.42 -37.46 -24.08
N GLU A 532 13.64 -36.96 -24.15
CA GLU A 532 13.90 -35.51 -24.23
C GLU A 532 13.13 -34.95 -25.43
N GLN A 533 12.35 -33.91 -25.19
CA GLN A 533 11.52 -33.24 -26.19
C GLN A 533 12.17 -31.90 -26.51
N MET A 534 12.40 -31.65 -27.81
CA MET A 534 12.92 -30.37 -28.29
C MET A 534 11.76 -29.55 -28.85
N ILE A 535 11.62 -28.32 -28.40
CA ILE A 535 10.65 -27.34 -28.90
C ILE A 535 11.43 -26.11 -29.36
N PHE A 536 11.25 -25.72 -30.62
CA PHE A 536 11.82 -24.48 -31.16
C PHE A 536 10.88 -23.30 -31.01
N SER A 537 11.44 -22.09 -30.87
CA SER A 537 10.68 -20.84 -30.90
C SER A 537 11.05 -20.01 -32.12
N ALA A 538 10.04 -19.57 -32.87
CA ALA A 538 10.18 -18.68 -34.01
C ALA A 538 9.41 -17.37 -33.76
N VAL A 539 10.07 -16.23 -33.84
CA VAL A 539 9.41 -14.90 -33.69
C VAL A 539 9.23 -14.19 -35.04
N THR A 540 9.82 -14.67 -36.10
CA THR A 540 9.67 -14.17 -37.48
C THR A 540 9.41 -15.30 -38.47
N GLN A 541 8.82 -14.97 -39.63
CA GLN A 541 8.62 -15.95 -40.72
C GLN A 541 9.94 -16.51 -41.24
N GLU A 542 10.99 -15.72 -41.28
CA GLU A 542 12.31 -16.15 -41.74
C GLU A 542 12.93 -17.18 -40.78
N GLN A 543 12.84 -16.94 -39.46
CA GLN A 543 13.26 -17.94 -38.47
C GLN A 543 12.47 -19.24 -38.60
N LEU A 544 11.14 -19.14 -38.79
CA LEU A 544 10.31 -20.31 -39.01
C LEU A 544 10.73 -21.09 -40.25
N ARG A 545 11.01 -20.41 -41.37
CA ARG A 545 11.48 -21.04 -42.62
C ARG A 545 12.78 -21.79 -42.38
N ILE A 546 13.75 -21.15 -41.71
CA ILE A 546 15.04 -21.78 -41.38
C ILE A 546 14.84 -23.01 -40.48
N ILE A 547 14.00 -22.90 -39.46
CA ILE A 547 13.69 -24.05 -38.59
C ILE A 547 13.13 -25.21 -39.42
N LEU A 548 12.16 -24.96 -40.31
CA LEU A 548 11.54 -25.99 -41.13
C LEU A 548 12.52 -26.63 -42.14
N GLU A 549 13.45 -25.85 -42.68
CA GLU A 549 14.50 -26.33 -43.57
C GLU A 549 15.53 -27.23 -42.85
N GLU A 550 15.86 -26.89 -41.59
CA GLU A 550 16.84 -27.61 -40.79
C GLU A 550 16.27 -28.80 -40.00
N LEU A 551 14.93 -28.90 -39.84
CA LEU A 551 14.29 -29.99 -39.11
C LEU A 551 14.78 -31.40 -39.50
N PRO A 552 14.99 -31.72 -40.82
CA PRO A 552 15.48 -33.04 -41.24
C PRO A 552 16.90 -33.35 -40.76
N HIS A 553 17.67 -32.32 -40.38
CA HIS A 553 19.08 -32.43 -39.99
C HIS A 553 19.28 -32.46 -38.49
N VAL A 554 18.20 -32.32 -37.69
CA VAL A 554 18.27 -32.33 -36.24
C VAL A 554 18.24 -33.77 -35.72
N GLU A 555 19.28 -34.17 -34.97
CA GLU A 555 19.41 -35.55 -34.44
C GLU A 555 18.38 -35.87 -33.34
N SER A 556 17.95 -34.87 -32.59
CA SER A 556 16.96 -35.03 -31.51
C SER A 556 15.54 -34.83 -32.03
N PRO A 557 14.53 -35.59 -31.55
CA PRO A 557 13.17 -35.44 -32.01
C PRO A 557 12.59 -34.07 -31.65
N VAL A 558 12.30 -33.27 -32.66
CA VAL A 558 11.61 -31.99 -32.51
C VAL A 558 10.12 -32.30 -32.37
N THR A 559 9.57 -32.00 -31.19
CA THR A 559 8.19 -32.32 -30.86
C THR A 559 7.24 -31.15 -31.02
N GLY A 560 7.75 -29.91 -31.09
CA GLY A 560 6.91 -28.73 -31.23
C GLY A 560 7.62 -27.48 -31.70
N ILE A 561 6.83 -26.53 -32.17
CA ILE A 561 7.26 -25.17 -32.50
C ILE A 561 6.36 -24.20 -31.79
N THR A 562 6.94 -23.19 -31.10
CA THR A 562 6.21 -22.08 -30.52
C THR A 562 6.39 -20.82 -31.36
N MET A 563 5.38 -19.97 -31.43
CA MET A 563 5.46 -18.67 -32.08
C MET A 563 4.44 -17.68 -31.55
N PRO A 564 4.70 -16.35 -31.64
CA PRO A 564 3.73 -15.33 -31.31
C PRO A 564 2.40 -15.54 -32.04
N LEU A 565 1.26 -15.24 -31.37
CA LEU A 565 -0.09 -15.46 -31.90
C LEU A 565 -0.30 -14.88 -33.31
N ALA A 566 0.25 -13.69 -33.56
CA ALA A 566 0.17 -13.07 -34.89
C ALA A 566 0.86 -13.90 -35.99
N LEU A 567 2.05 -14.46 -35.71
CA LEU A 567 2.79 -15.33 -36.61
C LEU A 567 2.09 -16.69 -36.74
N TYR A 568 1.56 -17.23 -35.65
CA TYR A 568 0.75 -18.45 -35.63
C TYR A 568 -0.39 -18.37 -36.65
N ASN A 569 -1.20 -17.31 -36.59
CA ASN A 569 -2.33 -17.14 -37.50
C ASN A 569 -1.93 -17.05 -38.98
N GLN A 570 -0.73 -16.52 -39.27
CA GLN A 570 -0.22 -16.39 -40.63
C GLN A 570 0.40 -17.69 -41.18
N CYS A 571 1.07 -18.47 -40.32
CA CYS A 571 1.99 -19.53 -40.75
C CYS A 571 1.55 -20.94 -40.31
N ARG A 572 0.48 -21.12 -39.58
CA ARG A 572 0.03 -22.43 -39.05
C ARG A 572 -0.11 -23.52 -40.13
N ASN A 573 -0.48 -23.15 -41.35
CA ASN A 573 -0.64 -24.07 -42.47
C ASN A 573 0.68 -24.49 -43.11
N MET A 574 1.81 -23.88 -42.73
CA MET A 574 3.16 -24.22 -43.24
C MET A 574 3.84 -25.31 -42.39
N ILE A 575 3.28 -25.63 -41.24
CA ILE A 575 3.89 -26.56 -40.29
C ILE A 575 3.38 -27.98 -40.56
N PRO A 576 4.26 -28.98 -40.65
CA PRO A 576 3.86 -30.38 -40.79
C PRO A 576 2.98 -30.86 -39.63
N ASP A 577 1.97 -31.69 -39.90
CA ASP A 577 1.06 -32.25 -38.89
C ASP A 577 1.77 -33.10 -37.81
N SER A 578 2.99 -33.58 -38.10
CA SER A 578 3.82 -34.32 -37.14
C SER A 578 4.40 -33.45 -36.03
N ILE A 579 4.39 -32.12 -36.19
CA ILE A 579 4.94 -31.18 -35.21
C ILE A 579 3.81 -30.45 -34.49
N ARG A 580 3.85 -30.49 -33.15
CA ARG A 580 2.89 -29.74 -32.33
C ARG A 580 3.16 -28.24 -32.44
N LEU A 581 2.11 -27.50 -32.78
CA LEU A 581 2.21 -26.05 -32.90
C LEU A 581 1.57 -25.38 -31.69
N TYR A 582 2.32 -24.45 -31.06
CA TYR A 582 1.89 -23.70 -29.93
C TYR A 582 1.90 -22.19 -30.22
N ALA A 583 0.80 -21.52 -29.88
CA ALA A 583 0.81 -20.07 -29.86
C ALA A 583 1.48 -19.59 -28.57
N GLU A 584 2.53 -18.79 -28.70
CA GLU A 584 3.19 -18.13 -27.60
C GLU A 584 2.38 -16.90 -27.22
N LEU A 585 1.96 -16.85 -25.95
CA LEU A 585 1.21 -15.74 -25.42
C LEU A 585 2.16 -14.71 -24.78
N PRO A 586 1.84 -13.42 -24.86
CA PRO A 586 2.61 -12.40 -24.16
C PRO A 586 2.62 -12.67 -22.65
N PRO A 587 3.67 -12.26 -21.93
CA PRO A 587 3.78 -12.46 -20.48
C PRO A 587 2.65 -11.79 -19.68
N VAL A 588 1.98 -10.80 -20.28
CA VAL A 588 0.84 -10.08 -19.69
C VAL A 588 -0.33 -10.17 -20.66
N ILE A 589 -1.44 -10.72 -20.20
CA ILE A 589 -2.66 -10.90 -20.98
C ILE A 589 -3.82 -10.23 -20.24
N HIS A 590 -4.48 -9.29 -20.91
CA HIS A 590 -5.73 -8.69 -20.47
C HIS A 590 -6.93 -9.49 -20.96
N ASP A 591 -8.10 -9.34 -20.31
CA ASP A 591 -9.34 -10.05 -20.65
C ASP A 591 -9.70 -9.98 -22.15
N ARG A 592 -9.43 -8.86 -22.81
CA ARG A 592 -9.66 -8.66 -24.25
C ARG A 592 -8.93 -9.68 -25.16
N PHE A 593 -7.77 -10.17 -24.73
CA PHE A 593 -7.01 -11.18 -25.51
C PHE A 593 -7.61 -12.58 -25.41
N CYS A 594 -8.39 -12.88 -24.35
CA CYS A 594 -8.98 -14.18 -24.16
C CYS A 594 -10.07 -14.49 -25.21
N VAL A 595 -10.76 -13.47 -25.72
CA VAL A 595 -11.76 -13.61 -26.81
C VAL A 595 -11.07 -14.04 -28.10
N ASP A 596 -9.95 -13.41 -28.46
CA ASP A 596 -9.19 -13.71 -29.67
C ASP A 596 -8.66 -15.16 -29.67
N LEU A 597 -8.29 -15.68 -28.50
CA LEU A 597 -7.83 -17.07 -28.36
C LEU A 597 -8.93 -18.09 -28.61
N GLN A 598 -10.15 -17.84 -28.19
CA GLN A 598 -11.30 -18.73 -28.42
C GLN A 598 -11.68 -18.80 -29.91
N GLU A 599 -11.57 -17.69 -30.62
CA GLU A 599 -11.94 -17.58 -32.04
C GLU A 599 -10.86 -18.11 -32.99
N SER A 600 -9.59 -18.16 -32.55
CA SER A 600 -8.44 -18.48 -33.44
C SER A 600 -8.24 -19.97 -33.72
N GLY A 601 -8.97 -20.89 -33.08
CA GLY A 601 -8.85 -22.33 -33.26
C GLY A 601 -7.48 -22.90 -32.88
N ILE A 602 -6.82 -22.33 -31.88
CA ILE A 602 -5.48 -22.70 -31.43
C ILE A 602 -5.49 -24.11 -30.84
N ARG A 603 -4.54 -24.99 -31.31
CA ARG A 603 -4.38 -26.38 -30.84
C ARG A 603 -3.55 -26.51 -29.56
N GLY A 604 -2.70 -25.51 -29.23
CA GLY A 604 -1.86 -25.50 -28.03
C GLY A 604 -1.40 -24.10 -27.70
N ILE A 605 -1.15 -23.86 -26.44
CA ILE A 605 -0.73 -22.56 -25.91
C ILE A 605 0.57 -22.77 -25.13
N TYR A 606 1.56 -21.91 -25.39
CA TYR A 606 2.75 -21.79 -24.58
C TYR A 606 2.71 -20.46 -23.82
N THR A 607 2.76 -20.53 -22.51
CA THR A 607 2.80 -19.33 -21.66
C THR A 607 3.89 -19.44 -20.61
N VAL A 608 4.54 -18.33 -20.33
CA VAL A 608 5.56 -18.21 -19.27
C VAL A 608 5.00 -17.64 -17.98
N SER A 609 3.71 -17.31 -17.96
CA SER A 609 3.04 -16.71 -16.79
C SER A 609 1.91 -17.59 -16.29
N TYR A 610 1.96 -17.94 -15.02
CA TYR A 610 0.94 -18.73 -14.33
C TYR A 610 -0.33 -17.94 -13.97
N THR A 611 -0.24 -16.62 -13.90
CA THR A 611 -1.39 -15.75 -13.58
C THR A 611 -2.25 -15.41 -14.79
N HIS A 612 -1.79 -15.77 -15.98
CA HIS A 612 -2.46 -15.50 -17.24
C HIS A 612 -2.91 -16.78 -17.95
#